data_c2e1a459ea5c8d9a2f5d886f57bba4ac
#
_entry.id   c2e1a459ea5c8d9a2f5d886f57bba4ac
#
_cell.length_a   1.000
_cell.length_b   1.000
_cell.length_c   1.000
_cell.angle_alpha   90.00
_cell.angle_beta   90.00
_cell.angle_gamma   90.00
#
_symmetry.space_group_name_H-M   'P 1'
#
loop_
_entity.id
_entity.type
_entity.pdbx_description
1 polymer ?
#
loop_
_entity_poly.entity_id
_entity_poly.type
_entity_poly.pdbx_seq_one_letter_code
_entity_poly.pdbx_strand_id
1 'polypeptide(L)'
;MLDKDTYWKIKWLVAKNEFTYNTKRGGFDYQKPKDDSIIEIHSRASGIQLGARAPQQPDMVEWLKNIDLNLFETNQMNFTFDTGLLPDIGVHWKEYKAYPLSTTVNTALEFMNLHKSRRPVIFENDFWYFQEIIDTKLKSVSEIKENDLLIVSVPFFETFKYKNNMDDILKRCCDLDIPVMLDLIWLPLATVERPLRYTDCVQVIAQSMTKVLPLSGIKGGVCFWRQPVPKRFNTYPLGNNVGFAITKKYLEHFGYYHVRDSLRNLQNKWCKMLSLQPHTMVMCGHIPDDHF
;
A
#
# COMPACT_ATOMS: atom_id res chain seq x y z
N MET A 1 -17.71 -23.37 13.21
CA MET A 1 -18.64 -22.24 13.15
C MET A 1 -18.38 -21.37 14.38
N LEU A 2 -17.97 -20.11 14.22
CA LEU A 2 -17.94 -19.14 15.33
C LEU A 2 -19.39 -18.87 15.69
N ASP A 3 -19.78 -19.14 16.93
CA ASP A 3 -21.09 -18.66 17.39
C ASP A 3 -21.08 -17.13 17.45
N LYS A 4 -22.26 -16.54 17.35
CA LYS A 4 -22.46 -15.09 17.35
C LYS A 4 -21.81 -14.39 18.57
N ASP A 5 -21.79 -15.07 19.72
CA ASP A 5 -21.22 -14.51 20.96
C ASP A 5 -19.69 -14.52 20.92
N THR A 6 -19.09 -15.57 20.36
CA THR A 6 -17.63 -15.65 20.16
C THR A 6 -17.17 -14.60 19.15
N TYR A 7 -17.91 -14.40 18.05
CA TYR A 7 -17.67 -13.34 17.07
C TYR A 7 -17.68 -11.95 17.73
N TRP A 8 -18.73 -11.64 18.49
CA TRP A 8 -18.85 -10.34 19.18
C TRP A 8 -17.81 -10.16 20.27
N LYS A 9 -17.39 -11.23 20.98
CA LYS A 9 -16.29 -11.16 21.94
C LYS A 9 -14.97 -10.84 21.27
N ILE A 10 -14.69 -11.45 20.10
CA ILE A 10 -13.50 -11.14 19.32
C ILE A 10 -13.57 -9.70 18.80
N LYS A 11 -14.69 -9.30 18.19
CA LYS A 11 -14.90 -7.95 17.68
C LYS A 11 -14.76 -6.91 18.83
N TRP A 12 -15.31 -7.23 20.01
CA TRP A 12 -15.18 -6.37 21.19
C TRP A 12 -13.75 -6.30 21.74
N LEU A 13 -13.03 -7.41 21.83
CA LEU A 13 -11.62 -7.44 22.25
C LEU A 13 -10.75 -6.65 21.27
N VAL A 14 -11.04 -6.79 20.00
CA VAL A 14 -10.42 -6.05 18.91
C VAL A 14 -10.71 -4.56 19.11
N ALA A 15 -11.96 -4.16 19.20
CA ALA A 15 -12.38 -2.78 19.39
C ALA A 15 -11.87 -2.16 20.71
N LYS A 16 -11.91 -2.89 21.83
CA LYS A 16 -11.44 -2.42 23.14
C LYS A 16 -9.95 -2.10 23.16
N ASN A 17 -9.13 -2.97 22.57
CA ASN A 17 -7.69 -2.73 22.51
C ASN A 17 -7.36 -1.56 21.59
N GLU A 18 -8.12 -1.35 20.51
CA GLU A 18 -7.98 -0.22 19.61
C GLU A 18 -8.49 1.06 20.21
N PHE A 19 -9.66 1.03 20.83
CA PHE A 19 -10.21 2.20 21.50
C PHE A 19 -9.23 2.71 22.58
N THR A 20 -8.59 1.81 23.34
CA THR A 20 -7.58 2.18 24.33
C THR A 20 -6.32 2.76 23.69
N TYR A 21 -5.95 2.29 22.49
CA TYR A 21 -4.83 2.79 21.73
C TYR A 21 -5.14 4.14 21.07
N ASN A 22 -6.31 4.27 20.45
CA ASN A 22 -6.74 5.46 19.72
C ASN A 22 -7.02 6.64 20.65
N THR A 23 -7.62 6.41 21.80
CA THR A 23 -7.85 7.47 22.80
C THR A 23 -6.56 8.02 23.39
N LYS A 24 -5.51 7.23 23.51
CA LYS A 24 -4.19 7.67 23.99
C LYS A 24 -3.36 8.42 22.96
N ARG A 25 -3.66 8.29 21.66
CA ARG A 25 -2.87 8.85 20.56
C ARG A 25 -3.64 9.75 19.58
N GLY A 26 -4.86 10.13 19.88
CA GLY A 26 -5.61 11.07 19.03
C GLY A 26 -6.13 10.46 17.72
N GLY A 27 -6.64 9.23 17.77
CA GLY A 27 -7.49 8.68 16.73
C GLY A 27 -6.78 8.15 15.48
N PHE A 28 -6.59 6.83 15.39
CA PHE A 28 -6.10 6.17 14.17
C PHE A 28 -6.98 4.99 13.76
N ASP A 29 -8.26 5.23 13.63
CA ASP A 29 -9.19 4.29 12.98
C ASP A 29 -9.00 4.19 11.45
N TYR A 30 -8.07 4.97 10.92
CA TYR A 30 -7.91 5.24 9.50
C TYR A 30 -7.15 4.18 8.70
N GLN A 31 -6.67 3.14 9.34
CA GLN A 31 -5.85 2.14 8.66
C GLN A 31 -6.44 0.73 8.66
N LYS A 32 -7.71 0.60 9.01
CA LYS A 32 -8.43 -0.67 8.95
C LYS A 32 -9.22 -0.78 7.67
N PRO A 33 -9.41 -2.02 7.19
CA PRO A 33 -10.45 -2.27 6.22
C PRO A 33 -11.79 -1.76 6.78
N LYS A 34 -12.55 -1.08 5.95
CA LYS A 34 -13.90 -0.65 6.33
C LYS A 34 -14.92 -1.79 6.21
N ASP A 35 -14.54 -2.88 5.57
CA ASP A 35 -15.32 -4.09 5.49
C ASP A 35 -15.30 -4.81 6.86
N ASP A 36 -16.42 -4.82 7.54
CA ASP A 36 -16.60 -5.43 8.87
C ASP A 36 -16.37 -6.96 8.88
N SER A 37 -16.38 -7.62 7.72
CA SER A 37 -16.06 -9.05 7.59
C SER A 37 -14.55 -9.34 7.71
N ILE A 38 -13.70 -8.30 7.67
CA ILE A 38 -12.25 -8.44 7.71
C ILE A 38 -11.73 -8.08 9.10
N ILE A 39 -11.01 -9.02 9.72
CA ILE A 39 -10.40 -8.83 11.03
C ILE A 39 -8.88 -8.78 10.88
N GLU A 40 -8.27 -7.74 11.42
CA GLU A 40 -6.83 -7.64 11.56
C GLU A 40 -6.37 -8.53 12.73
N ILE A 41 -5.51 -9.51 12.44
CA ILE A 41 -5.10 -10.56 13.40
C ILE A 41 -3.67 -10.41 13.92
N HIS A 42 -2.83 -9.66 13.24
CA HIS A 42 -1.39 -9.61 13.57
C HIS A 42 -0.97 -8.44 14.43
N SER A 43 -1.55 -7.29 14.30
CA SER A 43 -1.14 -6.10 15.06
C SER A 43 -1.28 -6.28 16.57
N ARG A 44 -2.00 -7.31 17.00
CA ARG A 44 -2.34 -7.60 18.39
C ARG A 44 -1.74 -8.88 18.92
N ALA A 45 -1.65 -9.90 18.07
CA ALA A 45 -1.09 -11.19 18.46
C ALA A 45 0.40 -11.11 18.78
N SER A 46 1.11 -10.12 18.26
CA SER A 46 2.55 -9.93 18.48
C SER A 46 2.90 -9.00 19.64
N GLY A 47 1.91 -8.38 20.30
CA GLY A 47 2.16 -7.37 21.32
C GLY A 47 2.85 -6.09 20.81
N ILE A 48 3.07 -5.99 19.53
CA ILE A 48 3.77 -4.86 18.89
C ILE A 48 2.74 -3.84 18.44
N GLN A 49 2.62 -2.83 19.23
CA GLN A 49 1.69 -1.73 19.12
C GLN A 49 2.07 -0.72 18.06
N LEU A 50 2.06 -0.94 16.82
CA LEU A 50 2.38 0.17 15.95
C LEU A 50 1.50 0.18 14.71
N GLY A 51 0.21 0.52 14.91
CA GLY A 51 -0.70 0.84 13.79
C GLY A 51 -0.40 -0.02 12.57
N ALA A 52 -1.22 -0.38 11.74
CA ALA A 52 -1.10 -1.10 10.47
C ALA A 52 0.34 -1.41 9.93
N ARG A 53 1.18 -2.05 10.71
CA ARG A 53 2.50 -2.55 10.31
C ARG A 53 2.60 -4.03 10.54
N ALA A 54 3.28 -4.70 9.63
CA ALA A 54 3.64 -6.09 9.86
C ALA A 54 4.49 -6.23 11.15
N PRO A 55 4.33 -7.32 11.90
CA PRO A 55 5.23 -7.65 13.00
C PRO A 55 6.68 -7.60 12.54
N GLN A 56 7.55 -7.06 13.40
CA GLN A 56 8.98 -7.04 13.10
C GLN A 56 9.52 -8.46 12.99
N GLN A 57 10.24 -8.71 11.92
CA GLN A 57 10.94 -9.98 11.73
C GLN A 57 12.34 -9.88 12.34
N PRO A 58 12.75 -10.83 13.21
CA PRO A 58 14.07 -10.76 13.87
C PRO A 58 15.25 -10.69 12.90
N ASP A 59 15.18 -11.42 11.78
CA ASP A 59 16.18 -11.40 10.71
C ASP A 59 16.31 -10.02 10.05
N MET A 60 15.19 -9.33 9.83
CA MET A 60 15.18 -7.97 9.31
C MET A 60 15.76 -6.96 10.29
N VAL A 61 15.47 -7.11 11.58
CA VAL A 61 16.02 -6.23 12.60
C VAL A 61 17.54 -6.39 12.69
N GLU A 62 18.03 -7.62 12.66
CA GLU A 62 19.47 -7.90 12.67
C GLU A 62 20.17 -7.42 11.40
N TRP A 63 19.55 -7.64 10.24
CA TRP A 63 20.04 -7.10 8.97
C TRP A 63 20.14 -5.58 8.99
N LEU A 64 19.12 -4.87 9.51
CA LEU A 64 19.15 -3.41 9.59
C LEU A 64 20.25 -2.86 10.51
N LYS A 65 20.61 -3.57 11.57
CA LYS A 65 21.73 -3.16 12.43
C LYS A 65 23.08 -3.23 11.72
N ASN A 66 23.19 -4.15 10.76
CA ASN A 66 24.43 -4.44 10.06
C ASN A 66 24.45 -3.95 8.61
N ILE A 67 23.42 -3.21 8.18
CA ILE A 67 23.34 -2.72 6.80
C ILE A 67 24.41 -1.65 6.54
N ASP A 68 25.25 -1.93 5.55
CA ASP A 68 26.15 -0.89 5.01
C ASP A 68 25.40 -0.02 4.01
N LEU A 69 25.11 1.20 4.40
CA LEU A 69 24.55 2.22 3.54
C LEU A 69 25.68 3.10 3.04
N ASN A 70 26.28 2.76 1.91
CA ASN A 70 27.17 3.67 1.22
C ASN A 70 26.37 4.85 0.64
N LEU A 71 26.05 5.80 1.52
CA LEU A 71 25.21 6.97 1.18
C LEU A 71 25.93 7.94 0.24
N PHE A 72 27.26 7.84 0.10
CA PHE A 72 28.03 8.72 -0.79
C PHE A 72 27.87 8.36 -2.26
N GLU A 73 27.56 7.11 -2.59
CA GLU A 73 27.22 6.72 -3.96
C GLU A 73 25.87 7.27 -4.42
N THR A 74 24.99 7.63 -3.49
CA THR A 74 23.68 8.21 -3.80
C THR A 74 23.75 9.69 -4.22
N ASN A 75 24.91 10.35 -4.09
CA ASN A 75 25.12 11.73 -4.55
C ASN A 75 25.19 11.86 -6.08
N GLN A 76 25.35 10.77 -6.80
CA GLN A 76 25.16 10.75 -8.25
C GLN A 76 23.68 10.45 -8.50
N MET A 77 22.94 11.38 -9.09
CA MET A 77 21.51 11.33 -9.41
C MET A 77 21.05 10.14 -10.30
N ASN A 78 21.78 9.07 -10.33
CA ASN A 78 21.43 7.83 -10.99
C ASN A 78 20.73 6.89 -10.01
N PHE A 79 19.44 7.16 -9.78
CA PHE A 79 18.56 6.22 -9.09
C PHE A 79 18.30 5.00 -9.97
N THR A 80 19.34 4.19 -10.16
CA THR A 80 19.18 2.90 -10.84
C THR A 80 18.46 1.95 -9.92
N PHE A 81 17.38 1.39 -10.42
CA PHE A 81 16.58 0.42 -9.70
C PHE A 81 16.35 -0.81 -10.58
N ASP A 82 16.65 -1.98 -10.05
CA ASP A 82 16.36 -3.23 -10.74
C ASP A 82 14.86 -3.54 -10.64
N THR A 83 14.13 -3.29 -11.72
CA THR A 83 12.70 -3.55 -11.79
C THR A 83 12.36 -5.05 -11.81
N GLY A 84 13.34 -5.94 -12.03
CA GLY A 84 13.18 -7.38 -11.89
C GLY A 84 12.91 -7.84 -10.46
N LEU A 85 13.18 -6.98 -9.46
CA LEU A 85 12.86 -7.22 -8.04
C LEU A 85 11.40 -6.92 -7.69
N LEU A 86 10.65 -6.30 -8.60
CA LEU A 86 9.26 -5.92 -8.40
C LEU A 86 8.30 -7.02 -8.87
N PRO A 87 7.09 -7.08 -8.28
CA PRO A 87 6.09 -8.05 -8.71
C PRO A 87 5.56 -7.75 -10.10
N ASP A 88 5.16 -8.78 -10.82
CA ASP A 88 4.35 -8.62 -12.03
C ASP A 88 2.92 -8.22 -11.61
N ILE A 89 2.63 -6.94 -11.75
CA ILE A 89 1.29 -6.38 -11.55
C ILE A 89 0.64 -5.97 -12.88
N GLY A 90 1.22 -6.35 -14.01
CA GLY A 90 0.71 -6.03 -15.34
C GLY A 90 1.19 -4.70 -15.90
N VAL A 91 2.13 -4.02 -15.24
CA VAL A 91 2.75 -2.79 -15.76
C VAL A 91 4.09 -3.09 -16.44
N HIS A 92 4.40 -2.32 -17.46
CA HIS A 92 5.70 -2.41 -18.14
C HIS A 92 6.75 -1.58 -17.39
N TRP A 93 7.32 -2.15 -16.32
CA TRP A 93 8.27 -1.46 -15.41
C TRP A 93 9.40 -0.71 -16.11
N LYS A 94 9.87 -1.20 -17.27
CA LYS A 94 10.95 -0.56 -18.05
C LYS A 94 10.58 0.81 -18.61
N GLU A 95 9.31 1.17 -18.66
CA GLU A 95 8.84 2.47 -19.12
C GLU A 95 8.86 3.53 -18.04
N TYR A 96 9.15 3.13 -16.81
CA TYR A 96 9.17 4.00 -15.65
C TYR A 96 10.59 4.29 -15.20
N LYS A 97 10.80 5.53 -14.75
CA LYS A 97 12.00 5.93 -14.05
C LYS A 97 11.75 5.94 -12.55
N ALA A 98 12.68 5.35 -11.79
CA ALA A 98 12.60 5.29 -10.33
C ALA A 98 13.12 6.58 -9.69
N TYR A 99 12.46 7.01 -8.61
CA TYR A 99 12.86 8.15 -7.78
C TYR A 99 12.63 7.81 -6.31
N PRO A 100 13.39 8.44 -5.38
CA PRO A 100 13.13 8.30 -3.96
C PRO A 100 11.71 8.73 -3.60
N LEU A 101 10.98 7.89 -2.86
CA LEU A 101 9.68 8.22 -2.34
C LEU A 101 9.85 9.04 -1.04
N SER A 102 9.25 10.22 -0.99
CA SER A 102 9.10 10.95 0.26
C SER A 102 7.95 10.34 1.08
N THR A 103 6.73 10.42 0.54
CA THR A 103 5.54 9.70 1.01
C THR A 103 4.62 9.47 -0.19
N THR A 104 3.70 8.51 -0.09
CA THR A 104 2.68 8.30 -1.14
C THR A 104 1.80 9.54 -1.30
N VAL A 105 1.51 10.23 -0.21
CA VAL A 105 0.74 11.48 -0.20
C VAL A 105 1.47 12.60 -0.96
N ASN A 106 2.76 12.81 -0.70
CA ASN A 106 3.53 13.82 -1.43
C ASN A 106 3.59 13.49 -2.92
N THR A 107 3.72 12.20 -3.28
CA THR A 107 3.69 11.76 -4.67
C THR A 107 2.34 12.08 -5.32
N ALA A 108 1.23 11.87 -4.60
CA ALA A 108 -0.11 12.23 -5.07
C ALA A 108 -0.27 13.74 -5.28
N LEU A 109 0.22 14.55 -4.33
CA LEU A 109 0.19 16.01 -4.46
C LEU A 109 1.01 16.49 -5.67
N GLU A 110 2.15 15.87 -5.93
CA GLU A 110 2.98 16.16 -7.10
C GLU A 110 2.31 15.75 -8.40
N PHE A 111 1.66 14.61 -8.40
CA PHE A 111 0.90 14.13 -9.54
C PHE A 111 -0.28 15.06 -9.85
N MET A 112 -1.05 15.47 -8.84
CA MET A 112 -2.09 16.48 -9.01
C MET A 112 -1.55 17.81 -9.51
N ASN A 113 -0.39 18.25 -9.00
CA ASN A 113 0.21 19.53 -9.41
C ASN A 113 0.76 19.48 -10.85
N LEU A 114 1.27 18.33 -11.30
CA LEU A 114 1.68 18.14 -12.69
C LEU A 114 0.49 18.28 -13.64
N HIS A 115 -0.68 17.83 -13.21
CA HIS A 115 -1.94 17.82 -13.96
C HIS A 115 -2.97 18.80 -13.40
N LYS A 116 -2.54 19.99 -12.99
CA LYS A 116 -3.38 21.01 -12.29
C LYS A 116 -4.66 21.44 -13.03
N SER A 117 -4.74 21.20 -14.34
CA SER A 117 -5.94 21.45 -15.13
C SER A 117 -6.97 20.33 -15.09
N ARG A 118 -6.59 19.16 -14.56
CA ARG A 118 -7.47 18.01 -14.43
C ARG A 118 -8.13 17.98 -13.06
N ARG A 119 -9.29 17.34 -12.96
CA ARG A 119 -10.03 17.16 -11.73
C ARG A 119 -9.51 15.90 -11.00
N PRO A 120 -8.88 16.04 -9.81
CA PRO A 120 -8.49 14.88 -9.03
C PRO A 120 -9.71 14.12 -8.54
N VAL A 121 -9.69 12.81 -8.72
CA VAL A 121 -10.76 11.90 -8.28
C VAL A 121 -10.21 10.68 -7.56
N ILE A 122 -10.97 10.16 -6.62
CA ILE A 122 -10.70 8.94 -5.88
C ILE A 122 -12.00 8.16 -5.69
N PHE A 123 -11.93 6.84 -5.53
CA PHE A 123 -13.12 6.07 -5.16
C PHE A 123 -13.46 6.24 -3.68
N GLU A 124 -14.76 6.25 -3.34
CA GLU A 124 -15.21 6.16 -1.94
C GLU A 124 -14.55 4.96 -1.26
N ASN A 125 -14.25 5.11 0.03
CA ASN A 125 -13.63 4.09 0.87
C ASN A 125 -12.19 3.69 0.49
N ASP A 126 -11.53 4.40 -0.40
CA ASP A 126 -10.08 4.28 -0.59
C ASP A 126 -9.34 4.95 0.57
N PHE A 127 -8.01 5.06 0.50
CA PHE A 127 -7.17 5.53 1.60
C PHE A 127 -7.67 6.86 2.17
N TRP A 128 -7.96 6.87 3.47
CA TRP A 128 -8.66 7.96 4.15
C TRP A 128 -8.01 9.34 3.94
N TYR A 129 -6.66 9.41 3.90
CA TYR A 129 -5.99 10.70 3.72
C TYR A 129 -6.22 11.27 2.32
N PHE A 130 -6.31 10.42 1.30
CA PHE A 130 -6.73 10.89 -0.02
C PHE A 130 -8.19 11.35 -0.02
N GLN A 131 -9.04 10.72 0.82
CA GLN A 131 -10.42 11.19 1.02
C GLN A 131 -10.49 12.61 1.62
N GLU A 132 -9.47 13.01 2.41
CA GLU A 132 -9.39 14.36 3.01
C GLU A 132 -8.91 15.41 1.99
N ILE A 133 -8.00 15.06 1.09
CA ILE A 133 -7.35 16.04 0.19
C ILE A 133 -7.97 16.08 -1.21
N ILE A 134 -8.84 15.13 -1.58
CA ILE A 134 -9.52 15.05 -2.86
C ILE A 134 -11.02 15.18 -2.65
N ASP A 135 -11.61 16.25 -3.16
CA ASP A 135 -13.03 16.52 -2.95
C ASP A 135 -13.94 15.56 -3.70
N THR A 136 -13.53 15.15 -4.91
CA THR A 136 -14.37 14.31 -5.78
C THR A 136 -14.17 12.84 -5.49
N LYS A 137 -15.22 12.21 -4.96
CA LYS A 137 -15.29 10.79 -4.64
C LYS A 137 -16.25 10.08 -5.57
N LEU A 138 -15.75 9.01 -6.20
CA LEU A 138 -16.50 8.23 -7.18
C LEU A 138 -17.10 6.98 -6.50
N LYS A 139 -18.34 6.65 -6.85
CA LYS A 139 -19.02 5.42 -6.43
C LYS A 139 -18.87 4.30 -7.45
N SER A 140 -18.78 4.68 -8.72
CA SER A 140 -18.75 3.74 -9.83
C SER A 140 -17.81 4.18 -10.96
N VAL A 141 -17.48 3.25 -11.84
CA VAL A 141 -16.66 3.49 -13.05
C VAL A 141 -17.31 4.50 -13.99
N SER A 142 -18.65 4.50 -14.07
CA SER A 142 -19.40 5.39 -14.97
C SER A 142 -19.27 6.88 -14.61
N GLU A 143 -18.85 7.20 -13.38
CA GLU A 143 -18.64 8.57 -12.92
C GLU A 143 -17.29 9.15 -13.35
N ILE A 144 -16.38 8.32 -13.89
CA ILE A 144 -15.11 8.74 -14.47
C ILE A 144 -15.40 9.50 -15.77
N LYS A 145 -14.92 10.74 -15.86
CA LYS A 145 -15.16 11.70 -16.96
C LYS A 145 -13.85 12.16 -17.59
N GLU A 146 -13.93 12.67 -18.81
CA GLU A 146 -12.83 13.41 -19.42
C GLU A 146 -12.28 14.48 -18.47
N ASN A 147 -10.99 14.76 -18.55
CA ASN A 147 -10.27 15.67 -17.64
C ASN A 147 -10.19 15.22 -16.17
N ASP A 148 -10.55 14.01 -15.81
CA ASP A 148 -10.21 13.46 -14.50
C ASP A 148 -8.73 13.10 -14.40
N LEU A 149 -8.28 12.94 -13.18
CA LEU A 149 -6.99 12.40 -12.77
C LEU A 149 -7.29 11.43 -11.63
N LEU A 150 -7.00 10.15 -11.83
CA LEU A 150 -7.37 9.11 -10.85
C LEU A 150 -6.20 8.76 -9.94
N ILE A 151 -6.46 8.70 -8.63
CA ILE A 151 -5.58 8.06 -7.65
C ILE A 151 -6.32 6.86 -7.07
N VAL A 152 -5.67 5.70 -7.02
CA VAL A 152 -6.28 4.47 -6.51
C VAL A 152 -5.26 3.57 -5.81
N SER A 153 -5.64 3.03 -4.66
CA SER A 153 -4.81 2.08 -3.91
C SER A 153 -4.92 0.66 -4.46
N VAL A 154 -3.79 -0.04 -4.51
CA VAL A 154 -3.71 -1.45 -4.92
C VAL A 154 -2.84 -2.22 -3.91
N PRO A 155 -3.40 -3.11 -3.09
CA PRO A 155 -4.82 -3.44 -3.00
C PRO A 155 -5.67 -2.27 -2.53
N PHE A 156 -6.96 -2.29 -2.88
CA PHE A 156 -7.93 -1.26 -2.51
C PHE A 156 -8.13 -1.22 -0.99
N PHE A 157 -8.15 -0.03 -0.41
CA PHE A 157 -8.06 0.12 1.04
C PHE A 157 -9.25 -0.48 1.80
N GLU A 158 -10.45 -0.39 1.25
CA GLU A 158 -11.68 -0.91 1.88
C GLU A 158 -11.61 -2.41 2.16
N THR A 159 -11.10 -3.18 1.20
CA THR A 159 -11.17 -4.64 1.22
C THR A 159 -9.80 -5.32 1.29
N PHE A 160 -8.71 -4.58 1.10
CA PHE A 160 -7.36 -5.11 0.88
C PHE A 160 -7.26 -6.17 -0.23
N LYS A 161 -8.18 -6.13 -1.18
CA LYS A 161 -8.17 -6.90 -2.43
C LYS A 161 -8.08 -5.95 -3.60
N TYR A 162 -7.99 -6.46 -4.80
CA TYR A 162 -8.25 -5.62 -5.96
C TYR A 162 -9.69 -5.12 -5.90
N LYS A 163 -9.87 -3.83 -6.21
CA LYS A 163 -11.23 -3.30 -6.37
C LYS A 163 -11.93 -4.13 -7.43
N ASN A 164 -13.14 -4.58 -7.15
CA ASN A 164 -13.98 -5.22 -8.13
C ASN A 164 -14.01 -4.33 -9.39
N ASN A 165 -13.91 -4.88 -10.56
CA ASN A 165 -13.86 -4.15 -11.82
C ASN A 165 -12.61 -3.22 -12.03
N MET A 166 -11.48 -3.51 -11.38
CA MET A 166 -10.26 -2.70 -11.56
C MET A 166 -9.84 -2.60 -13.04
N ASP A 167 -9.98 -3.68 -13.82
CA ASP A 167 -9.69 -3.64 -15.26
C ASP A 167 -10.63 -2.71 -16.04
N ASP A 168 -11.92 -2.65 -15.65
CA ASP A 168 -12.88 -1.72 -16.28
C ASP A 168 -12.55 -0.27 -15.93
N ILE A 169 -12.10 -0.03 -14.70
CA ILE A 169 -11.61 1.28 -14.25
C ILE A 169 -10.43 1.71 -15.11
N LEU A 170 -9.40 0.86 -15.23
CA LEU A 170 -8.21 1.19 -15.99
C LEU A 170 -8.53 1.31 -17.49
N LYS A 171 -9.37 0.41 -18.03
CA LYS A 171 -9.84 0.52 -19.41
C LYS A 171 -10.52 1.87 -19.66
N ARG A 172 -11.44 2.27 -18.79
CA ARG A 172 -12.13 3.56 -18.90
C ARG A 172 -11.15 4.74 -18.84
N CYS A 173 -10.14 4.66 -17.97
CA CYS A 173 -9.11 5.69 -17.89
C CYS A 173 -8.26 5.75 -19.17
N CYS A 174 -7.89 4.60 -19.76
CA CYS A 174 -7.18 4.56 -21.03
C CYS A 174 -8.03 5.11 -22.18
N ASP A 175 -9.31 4.71 -22.26
CA ASP A 175 -10.23 5.15 -23.33
C ASP A 175 -10.44 6.68 -23.31
N LEU A 176 -10.32 7.33 -22.14
CA LEU A 176 -10.52 8.76 -21.93
C LEU A 176 -9.21 9.56 -21.74
N ASP A 177 -8.05 8.93 -21.95
CA ASP A 177 -6.73 9.54 -21.72
C ASP A 177 -6.58 10.15 -20.29
N ILE A 178 -7.03 9.42 -19.29
CA ILE A 178 -6.99 9.84 -17.89
C ILE A 178 -5.73 9.28 -17.25
N PRO A 179 -4.81 10.13 -16.75
CA PRO A 179 -3.64 9.67 -16.04
C PRO A 179 -4.01 9.06 -14.68
N VAL A 180 -3.38 7.95 -14.36
CA VAL A 180 -3.65 7.18 -13.14
C VAL A 180 -2.39 7.09 -12.28
N MET A 181 -2.56 7.29 -10.97
CA MET A 181 -1.57 6.94 -9.96
C MET A 181 -2.03 5.69 -9.19
N LEU A 182 -1.15 4.69 -9.11
CA LEU A 182 -1.34 3.53 -8.23
C LEU A 182 -0.57 3.72 -6.92
N ASP A 183 -1.25 3.56 -5.78
CA ASP A 183 -0.62 3.49 -4.46
C ASP A 183 -0.48 2.02 -4.04
N LEU A 184 0.76 1.52 -4.01
CA LEU A 184 1.08 0.12 -3.70
C LEU A 184 1.55 -0.09 -2.26
N ILE A 185 1.25 0.83 -1.33
CA ILE A 185 1.78 0.78 0.04
C ILE A 185 1.50 -0.55 0.77
N TRP A 186 0.39 -1.20 0.45
CA TRP A 186 -0.03 -2.46 1.08
C TRP A 186 0.33 -3.71 0.28
N LEU A 187 0.75 -3.55 -0.96
CA LEU A 187 1.00 -4.66 -1.86
C LEU A 187 2.07 -5.66 -1.36
N PRO A 188 3.15 -5.23 -0.67
CA PRO A 188 4.15 -6.17 -0.15
C PRO A 188 3.61 -7.14 0.91
N LEU A 189 2.43 -6.86 1.48
CA LEU A 189 1.74 -7.68 2.48
C LEU A 189 0.54 -8.45 1.91
N ALA A 190 0.21 -8.21 0.66
CA ALA A 190 -0.95 -8.82 -0.01
C ALA A 190 -0.53 -9.84 -1.07
N THR A 191 -1.43 -10.72 -1.41
CA THR A 191 -1.28 -11.59 -2.57
C THR A 191 -1.83 -10.87 -3.79
N VAL A 192 -1.03 -10.76 -4.85
CA VAL A 192 -1.52 -10.32 -6.16
C VAL A 192 -2.39 -11.43 -6.73
N GLU A 193 -3.64 -11.12 -6.98
CA GLU A 193 -4.60 -12.11 -7.50
C GLU A 193 -4.31 -12.43 -8.98
N ARG A 194 -3.99 -11.40 -9.74
CA ARG A 194 -3.60 -11.47 -11.16
C ARG A 194 -2.96 -10.15 -11.60
N PRO A 195 -2.20 -10.13 -12.70
CA PRO A 195 -1.75 -8.89 -13.31
C PRO A 195 -2.95 -8.00 -13.73
N LEU A 196 -2.80 -6.70 -13.58
CA LEU A 196 -3.74 -5.69 -14.07
C LEU A 196 -3.70 -5.65 -15.60
N ARG A 197 -4.83 -5.29 -16.21
CA ARG A 197 -4.94 -5.01 -17.63
C ARG A 197 -5.10 -3.51 -17.87
N TYR A 198 -4.85 -3.08 -19.11
CA TYR A 198 -5.04 -1.68 -19.51
C TYR A 198 -4.23 -0.69 -18.66
N THR A 199 -2.93 -0.98 -18.48
CA THR A 199 -2.05 -0.18 -17.62
C THR A 199 -1.37 0.99 -18.35
N ASP A 200 -1.70 1.24 -19.61
CA ASP A 200 -1.10 2.32 -20.40
C ASP A 200 -1.42 3.72 -19.87
N CYS A 201 -2.56 3.88 -19.18
CA CYS A 201 -2.94 5.10 -18.49
C CYS A 201 -2.20 5.31 -17.15
N VAL A 202 -1.53 4.29 -16.61
CA VAL A 202 -0.80 4.41 -15.35
C VAL A 202 0.47 5.22 -15.58
N GLN A 203 0.53 6.41 -14.99
CA GLN A 203 1.67 7.31 -15.11
C GLN A 203 2.56 7.29 -13.88
N VAL A 204 2.00 7.04 -12.71
CA VAL A 204 2.71 7.06 -11.44
C VAL A 204 2.40 5.82 -10.62
N ILE A 205 3.45 5.24 -10.04
CA ILE A 205 3.32 4.13 -9.09
C ILE A 205 4.11 4.50 -7.84
N ALA A 206 3.42 4.57 -6.70
CA ALA A 206 4.03 4.87 -5.41
C ALA A 206 4.17 3.58 -4.59
N GLN A 207 5.40 3.11 -4.44
CA GLN A 207 5.72 1.92 -3.67
C GLN A 207 6.38 2.30 -2.35
N SER A 208 5.59 2.40 -1.29
CA SER A 208 6.13 2.59 0.06
C SER A 208 6.41 1.27 0.75
N MET A 209 7.57 1.18 1.41
CA MET A 209 7.96 0.02 2.22
C MET A 209 7.75 0.24 3.73
N THR A 210 7.08 1.32 4.12
CA THR A 210 6.87 1.67 5.55
C THR A 210 6.00 0.67 6.31
N LYS A 211 5.26 -0.19 5.60
CA LYS A 211 4.41 -1.22 6.22
C LYS A 211 5.17 -2.52 6.50
N VAL A 212 6.28 -2.74 5.82
CA VAL A 212 7.13 -3.93 5.97
C VAL A 212 8.44 -3.65 6.69
N LEU A 213 9.06 -2.49 6.46
CA LEU A 213 10.28 -2.12 7.15
C LEU A 213 10.00 -1.72 8.60
N PRO A 214 10.76 -2.24 9.59
CA PRO A 214 10.58 -1.92 11.02
C PRO A 214 11.12 -0.51 11.38
N LEU A 215 11.18 0.40 10.44
CA LEU A 215 11.73 1.75 10.59
C LEU A 215 10.59 2.78 10.61
N SER A 216 10.10 3.11 11.80
CA SER A 216 8.97 4.04 11.95
C SER A 216 9.28 5.48 11.56
N GLY A 217 10.51 5.91 11.72
CA GLY A 217 10.96 7.27 11.43
C GLY A 217 11.46 7.48 10.00
N ILE A 218 11.92 6.41 9.33
CA ILE A 218 12.43 6.48 7.97
C ILE A 218 11.35 5.98 7.03
N LYS A 219 10.77 6.90 6.28
CA LYS A 219 9.75 6.57 5.28
C LYS A 219 10.45 6.11 4.00
N GLY A 220 10.81 4.82 3.95
CA GLY A 220 11.42 4.21 2.78
C GLY A 220 10.42 3.91 1.67
N GLY A 221 10.90 3.97 0.43
CA GLY A 221 10.12 3.59 -0.74
C GLY A 221 10.69 4.14 -2.03
N VAL A 222 10.03 3.77 -3.11
CA VAL A 222 10.35 4.17 -4.48
C VAL A 222 9.08 4.68 -5.15
N CYS A 223 9.14 5.79 -5.85
CA CYS A 223 8.09 6.16 -6.79
C CYS A 223 8.60 6.01 -8.22
N PHE A 224 7.75 5.44 -9.06
CA PHE A 224 8.03 5.18 -10.46
C PHE A 224 7.17 6.11 -11.31
N TRP A 225 7.81 6.84 -12.21
CA TRP A 225 7.16 7.80 -13.08
C TRP A 225 7.39 7.46 -14.54
N ARG A 226 6.31 7.42 -15.31
CA ARG A 226 6.33 7.48 -16.78
C ARG A 226 6.30 8.95 -17.20
N GLN A 227 6.89 9.30 -18.34
CA GLN A 227 6.84 10.67 -18.84
C GLN A 227 5.41 11.20 -19.05
N PRO A 228 5.11 12.48 -18.76
CA PRO A 228 6.04 13.49 -18.24
C PRO A 228 6.28 13.35 -16.72
N VAL A 229 7.45 13.78 -16.27
CA VAL A 229 7.78 13.84 -14.84
C VAL A 229 7.86 15.30 -14.37
N PRO A 230 7.59 15.61 -13.10
CA PRO A 230 7.79 16.94 -12.56
C PRO A 230 9.22 17.45 -12.79
N LYS A 231 9.37 18.68 -13.26
CA LYS A 231 10.69 19.26 -13.59
C LYS A 231 11.71 19.17 -12.45
N ARG A 232 11.24 19.26 -11.19
CA ARG A 232 12.11 19.18 -10.01
C ARG A 232 12.81 17.83 -9.87
N PHE A 233 12.27 16.73 -10.38
CA PHE A 233 12.96 15.44 -10.36
C PHE A 233 14.22 15.41 -11.22
N ASN A 234 14.35 16.34 -12.18
CA ASN A 234 15.54 16.49 -13.00
C ASN A 234 16.61 17.38 -12.35
N THR A 235 16.20 18.22 -11.38
CA THR A 235 17.09 19.20 -10.73
C THR A 235 17.43 18.82 -9.29
N TYR A 236 16.41 18.45 -8.52
CA TYR A 236 16.54 18.02 -7.14
C TYR A 236 15.50 16.93 -6.89
N PRO A 237 15.89 15.66 -6.92
CA PRO A 237 14.98 14.58 -6.53
C PRO A 237 14.69 14.72 -5.03
N LEU A 238 13.64 15.49 -4.72
CA LEU A 238 13.14 15.67 -3.37
C LEU A 238 12.53 14.35 -2.91
N GLY A 239 13.29 13.59 -2.17
CA GLY A 239 12.85 12.33 -1.62
C GLY A 239 13.73 11.89 -0.47
N ASN A 240 13.35 10.81 0.15
CA ASN A 240 14.14 10.20 1.19
C ASN A 240 15.19 9.25 0.58
N ASN A 241 16.38 9.77 0.26
CA ASN A 241 17.46 8.99 -0.35
C ASN A 241 17.92 7.83 0.55
N VAL A 242 17.94 8.03 1.87
CA VAL A 242 18.23 6.96 2.84
C VAL A 242 17.16 5.88 2.75
N GLY A 243 15.89 6.26 2.76
CA GLY A 243 14.78 5.34 2.63
C GLY A 243 14.78 4.61 1.28
N PHE A 244 15.20 5.27 0.19
CA PHE A 244 15.37 4.66 -1.12
C PHE A 244 16.49 3.59 -1.09
N ALA A 245 17.67 3.93 -0.55
CA ALA A 245 18.79 3.01 -0.46
C ALA A 245 18.46 1.78 0.39
N ILE A 246 17.80 1.97 1.54
CA ILE A 246 17.34 0.87 2.38
C ILE A 246 16.33 0.00 1.64
N THR A 247 15.38 0.61 0.92
CA THR A 247 14.37 -0.12 0.14
C THR A 247 15.02 -0.98 -0.94
N LYS A 248 15.97 -0.41 -1.69
CA LYS A 248 16.71 -1.14 -2.73
C LYS A 248 17.43 -2.34 -2.13
N LYS A 249 18.26 -2.13 -1.11
CA LYS A 249 19.00 -3.20 -0.43
C LYS A 249 18.08 -4.25 0.22
N TYR A 250 16.93 -3.84 0.75
CA TYR A 250 15.93 -4.76 1.26
C TYR A 250 15.41 -5.68 0.17
N LEU A 251 15.02 -5.14 -0.97
CA LEU A 251 14.48 -5.93 -2.08
C LEU A 251 15.52 -6.86 -2.68
N GLU A 252 16.78 -6.42 -2.78
CA GLU A 252 17.91 -7.24 -3.24
C GLU A 252 18.19 -8.40 -2.29
N HIS A 253 18.06 -8.21 -1.00
CA HIS A 253 18.41 -9.22 0.02
C HIS A 253 17.26 -10.17 0.35
N PHE A 254 16.07 -9.64 0.54
CA PHE A 254 14.90 -10.41 1.01
C PHE A 254 13.87 -10.69 -0.08
N GLY A 255 13.81 -9.87 -1.12
CA GLY A 255 12.75 -9.90 -2.10
C GLY A 255 11.47 -9.18 -1.66
N TYR A 256 10.59 -8.96 -2.64
CA TYR A 256 9.40 -8.09 -2.45
C TYR A 256 8.41 -8.62 -1.42
N TYR A 257 8.20 -9.94 -1.39
CA TYR A 257 7.16 -10.58 -0.59
C TYR A 257 7.65 -11.25 0.69
N HIS A 258 8.91 -11.03 1.08
CA HIS A 258 9.53 -11.69 2.25
C HIS A 258 8.65 -11.64 3.52
N VAL A 259 8.17 -10.45 3.90
CA VAL A 259 7.35 -10.30 5.12
C VAL A 259 6.01 -11.01 4.97
N ARG A 260 5.36 -10.91 3.80
CA ARG A 260 4.12 -11.64 3.53
C ARG A 260 4.31 -13.15 3.72
N ASP A 261 5.34 -13.68 3.11
CA ASP A 261 5.59 -15.11 3.09
C ASP A 261 6.00 -15.63 4.48
N SER A 262 6.81 -14.86 5.22
CA SER A 262 7.17 -15.15 6.60
C SER A 262 5.96 -15.20 7.55
N LEU A 263 4.96 -14.35 7.31
CA LEU A 263 3.77 -14.23 8.16
C LEU A 263 2.64 -15.18 7.77
N ARG A 264 2.70 -15.82 6.61
CA ARG A 264 1.60 -16.68 6.11
C ARG A 264 1.26 -17.82 7.06
N ASN A 265 2.25 -18.51 7.61
CA ASN A 265 2.02 -19.59 8.57
C ASN A 265 1.37 -19.07 9.87
N LEU A 266 1.76 -17.89 10.32
CA LEU A 266 1.18 -17.26 11.49
C LEU A 266 -0.27 -16.85 11.23
N GLN A 267 -0.58 -16.26 10.08
CA GLN A 267 -1.94 -15.98 9.65
C GLN A 267 -2.80 -17.26 9.66
N ASN A 268 -2.33 -18.33 9.02
CA ASN A 268 -3.06 -19.60 8.96
C ASN A 268 -3.34 -20.16 10.36
N LYS A 269 -2.35 -20.09 11.27
CA LYS A 269 -2.52 -20.51 12.66
C LYS A 269 -3.63 -19.71 13.35
N TRP A 270 -3.60 -18.40 13.26
CA TRP A 270 -4.60 -17.54 13.89
C TRP A 270 -5.98 -17.68 13.26
N CYS A 271 -6.05 -17.76 11.94
CA CYS A 271 -7.33 -18.00 11.25
C CYS A 271 -7.96 -19.33 11.70
N LYS A 272 -7.15 -20.38 11.80
CA LYS A 272 -7.64 -21.68 12.31
C LYS A 272 -8.15 -21.59 13.76
N MET A 273 -7.42 -20.91 14.63
CA MET A 273 -7.82 -20.75 16.05
C MET A 273 -9.10 -19.92 16.21
N LEU A 274 -9.33 -18.96 15.33
CA LEU A 274 -10.45 -18.03 15.37
C LEU A 274 -11.60 -18.44 14.42
N SER A 275 -11.51 -19.59 13.77
CA SER A 275 -12.45 -20.06 12.75
C SER A 275 -12.67 -19.04 11.62
N LEU A 276 -11.60 -18.35 11.23
CA LEU A 276 -11.58 -17.41 10.11
C LEU A 276 -11.00 -18.06 8.85
N GLN A 277 -11.30 -17.50 7.69
CA GLN A 277 -10.60 -17.80 6.45
C GLN A 277 -9.40 -16.84 6.30
N PRO A 278 -8.20 -17.33 5.83
CA PRO A 278 -7.09 -16.44 5.55
C PRO A 278 -7.44 -15.43 4.45
N HIS A 279 -7.17 -14.16 4.71
CA HIS A 279 -7.35 -13.09 3.74
C HIS A 279 -6.14 -12.98 2.79
N THR A 280 -6.31 -12.32 1.63
CA THR A 280 -5.20 -12.01 0.71
C THR A 280 -4.14 -11.13 1.38
N MET A 281 -4.57 -10.18 2.22
CA MET A 281 -3.70 -9.41 3.12
C MET A 281 -3.27 -10.31 4.29
N VAL A 282 -1.97 -10.54 4.43
CA VAL A 282 -1.41 -11.50 5.40
C VAL A 282 -1.70 -11.15 6.86
N MET A 283 -2.03 -9.91 7.16
CA MET A 283 -2.36 -9.46 8.51
C MET A 283 -3.84 -9.59 8.86
N CYS A 284 -4.67 -10.08 7.94
CA CYS A 284 -6.10 -10.13 8.09
C CYS A 284 -6.65 -11.56 8.01
N GLY A 285 -7.79 -11.79 8.67
CA GLY A 285 -8.67 -12.93 8.48
C GLY A 285 -10.03 -12.48 8.00
N HIS A 286 -10.73 -13.32 7.26
CA HIS A 286 -12.08 -13.08 6.76
C HIS A 286 -13.07 -13.91 7.54
N ILE A 287 -14.18 -13.31 7.96
CA ILE A 287 -15.29 -14.02 8.59
C ILE A 287 -16.09 -14.70 7.48
N PRO A 288 -16.29 -16.03 7.53
CA PRO A 288 -17.09 -16.73 6.52
C PRO A 288 -18.54 -16.21 6.46
N ASP A 289 -19.10 -16.12 5.25
CA ASP A 289 -20.44 -15.58 4.99
C ASP A 289 -21.58 -16.34 5.68
N ASP A 290 -21.34 -17.60 6.04
CA ASP A 290 -22.31 -18.46 6.74
C ASP A 290 -22.40 -18.18 8.25
N HIS A 291 -21.75 -17.13 8.73
CA HIS A 291 -21.76 -16.68 10.13
C HIS A 291 -22.64 -15.47 10.41
N PHE A 292 -23.36 -14.96 9.40
CA PHE A 292 -24.27 -13.81 9.55
C PHE A 292 -25.74 -14.22 9.42
#